data_9d80310d703d8fbad53f9412fade8775
#
_entry.id   9d80310d703d8fbad53f9412fade8775
#
_cell.length_a   1.000
_cell.length_b   1.000
_cell.length_c   1.000
_cell.angle_alpha   90.00
_cell.angle_beta   90.00
_cell.angle_gamma   90.00
#
_symmetry.space_group_name_H-M   'P 1'
#
loop_
_entity.id
_entity.type
_entity.pdbx_description
1 polymer ?
#
loop_
_entity_poly.entity_id
_entity_poly.type
_entity_poly.pdbx_seq_one_letter_code
_entity_poly.pdbx_strand_id
1 'polypeptide(L)'
;MICRCITWIKKHPVLSLVFLILMYLVIGATAPFYHYKSISQETKETVSAESFYQEGDSSDRAMILETNQSAWDERMRLMNLARERIILSTFDFRDGESPRDLMAVMLHKADQGVSIKILVDGFSGLVRMEPCKLFYALSSHPNIEIKIYNKMNPLLPWKTQGRMHDKYVIVDDYGYILGGRNTFDYFIGSYPTDSRSHDREVLVYNTAHSTDKGRDSSLYQAENYFEQVWNLDVSTLFHDSQTTADRTSVRNAAAMLRERYKVLAMKYPELLDSEEDSAGCGTLPGQPGCPAPPMDSSINDDVSPAFPLTPIQSKALEYYGASTVPTGKITLVSNPIGIYGKEPVVFHTMSVLMKNAKKSVLIHTPYAVFNDYMYDTMKAVSYTHLTLPTILLV
;
A
#
# COMPACT_ATOMS: atom_id res chain seq x y z
N MET A 1 -5.61 -53.07 7.83
CA MET A 1 -4.90 -51.80 7.61
C MET A 1 -4.68 -51.05 8.94
N ILE A 2 -5.72 -50.81 9.72
CA ILE A 2 -5.67 -50.03 11.00
C ILE A 2 -4.66 -50.63 12.00
N CYS A 3 -4.65 -51.94 12.25
CA CYS A 3 -3.70 -52.59 13.18
C CYS A 3 -2.22 -52.38 12.80
N ARG A 4 -1.91 -52.38 11.48
CA ARG A 4 -0.52 -52.11 11.02
C ARG A 4 -0.11 -50.67 11.26
N CYS A 5 -1.04 -49.73 11.10
CA CYS A 5 -0.79 -48.30 11.41
C CYS A 5 -0.52 -48.11 12.92
N ILE A 6 -1.33 -48.69 13.78
CA ILE A 6 -1.16 -48.59 15.24
C ILE A 6 0.20 -49.19 15.68
N THR A 7 0.58 -50.31 15.10
CA THR A 7 1.87 -50.95 15.39
C THR A 7 3.05 -50.10 14.93
N TRP A 8 2.92 -49.42 13.75
CA TRP A 8 3.93 -48.52 13.23
C TRP A 8 4.07 -47.27 14.11
N ILE A 9 2.96 -46.66 14.53
CA ILE A 9 2.93 -45.49 15.42
C ILE A 9 3.63 -45.80 16.73
N LYS A 10 3.33 -46.95 17.34
CA LYS A 10 4.01 -47.40 18.58
C LYS A 10 5.52 -47.63 18.41
N LYS A 11 5.93 -48.07 17.21
CA LYS A 11 7.35 -48.34 16.90
C LYS A 11 8.12 -47.04 16.57
N HIS A 12 7.44 -46.02 16.06
CA HIS A 12 8.04 -44.76 15.63
C HIS A 12 7.27 -43.52 16.18
N PRO A 13 7.21 -43.33 17.51
CA PRO A 13 6.37 -42.30 18.12
C PRO A 13 6.76 -40.86 17.68
N VAL A 14 8.06 -40.55 17.58
CA VAL A 14 8.55 -39.23 17.18
C VAL A 14 8.18 -38.93 15.73
N LEU A 15 8.41 -39.89 14.82
CA LEU A 15 8.04 -39.73 13.39
C LEU A 15 6.52 -39.55 13.22
N SER A 16 5.74 -40.29 14.01
CA SER A 16 4.29 -40.18 14.00
C SER A 16 3.82 -38.81 14.48
N LEU A 17 4.42 -38.26 15.53
CA LEU A 17 4.13 -36.92 16.02
C LEU A 17 4.48 -35.85 14.97
N VAL A 18 5.66 -35.94 14.37
CA VAL A 18 6.08 -35.03 13.29
C VAL A 18 5.10 -35.10 12.11
N PHE A 19 4.70 -36.30 11.69
CA PHE A 19 3.72 -36.47 10.62
C PHE A 19 2.35 -35.84 10.97
N LEU A 20 1.87 -36.02 12.19
CA LEU A 20 0.61 -35.39 12.64
C LEU A 20 0.68 -33.88 12.67
N ILE A 21 1.81 -33.32 13.12
CA ILE A 21 2.03 -31.86 13.09
C ILE A 21 2.04 -31.34 11.65
N LEU A 22 2.77 -32.00 10.75
CA LEU A 22 2.81 -31.62 9.35
C LEU A 22 1.42 -31.71 8.70
N MET A 23 0.68 -32.78 8.96
CA MET A 23 -0.68 -32.95 8.48
C MET A 23 -1.62 -31.86 9.02
N TYR A 24 -1.52 -31.51 10.30
CA TYR A 24 -2.27 -30.40 10.89
C TYR A 24 -1.95 -29.05 10.19
N LEU A 25 -0.67 -28.77 9.97
CA LEU A 25 -0.25 -27.54 9.30
C LEU A 25 -0.73 -27.48 7.86
N VAL A 26 -0.57 -28.56 7.10
CA VAL A 26 -0.98 -28.60 5.67
C VAL A 26 -2.49 -28.52 5.52
N ILE A 27 -3.23 -29.38 6.23
CA ILE A 27 -4.71 -29.40 6.14
C ILE A 27 -5.27 -28.07 6.66
N GLY A 28 -4.77 -27.57 7.79
CA GLY A 28 -5.22 -26.31 8.34
C GLY A 28 -4.96 -25.13 7.39
N ALA A 29 -3.81 -25.11 6.72
CA ALA A 29 -3.46 -24.04 5.80
C ALA A 29 -4.24 -24.09 4.48
N THR A 30 -4.70 -25.26 4.04
CA THR A 30 -5.32 -25.43 2.72
C THR A 30 -6.86 -25.55 2.76
N ALA A 31 -7.42 -26.23 3.76
CA ALA A 31 -8.85 -26.54 3.81
C ALA A 31 -9.78 -25.32 3.74
N PRO A 32 -9.52 -24.17 4.41
CA PRO A 32 -10.37 -22.99 4.35
C PRO A 32 -10.41 -22.31 2.97
N PHE A 33 -9.44 -22.64 2.09
CA PHE A 33 -9.25 -21.98 0.78
C PHE A 33 -9.49 -22.95 -0.39
N TYR A 34 -9.92 -24.18 -0.11
CA TYR A 34 -10.16 -25.18 -1.14
C TYR A 34 -11.35 -24.84 -2.04
N HIS A 35 -12.36 -24.16 -1.50
CA HIS A 35 -13.52 -23.73 -2.25
C HIS A 35 -13.50 -22.23 -2.47
N TYR A 36 -13.52 -21.80 -3.74
CA TYR A 36 -13.72 -20.40 -4.11
C TYR A 36 -15.18 -20.02 -3.93
N LYS A 37 -15.44 -18.82 -3.43
CA LYS A 37 -16.79 -18.28 -3.41
C LYS A 37 -17.22 -17.92 -4.84
N SER A 38 -18.45 -18.27 -5.20
CA SER A 38 -19.07 -17.82 -6.44
C SER A 38 -19.46 -16.35 -6.33
N ILE A 39 -19.64 -15.70 -7.48
CA ILE A 39 -20.17 -14.34 -7.56
C ILE A 39 -21.62 -14.34 -7.06
N SER A 40 -21.93 -13.47 -6.11
CA SER A 40 -23.28 -13.29 -5.56
C SER A 40 -24.22 -12.68 -6.59
N GLN A 41 -25.53 -12.82 -6.36
CA GLN A 41 -26.51 -12.18 -7.21
C GLN A 41 -26.46 -10.65 -7.07
N GLU A 42 -26.23 -10.15 -5.86
CA GLU A 42 -26.04 -8.73 -5.58
C GLU A 42 -24.88 -8.14 -6.40
N THR A 43 -23.72 -8.77 -6.41
CA THR A 43 -22.57 -8.31 -7.22
C THR A 43 -22.89 -8.31 -8.71
N LYS A 44 -23.64 -9.30 -9.21
CA LYS A 44 -24.03 -9.36 -10.63
C LYS A 44 -24.97 -8.22 -11.01
N GLU A 45 -25.83 -7.81 -10.12
CA GLU A 45 -26.82 -6.74 -10.35
C GLU A 45 -26.22 -5.34 -10.19
N THR A 46 -25.25 -5.18 -9.30
CA THR A 46 -24.63 -3.87 -9.01
C THR A 46 -23.47 -3.52 -9.93
N VAL A 47 -22.76 -4.50 -10.49
CA VAL A 47 -21.61 -4.25 -11.38
C VAL A 47 -22.09 -4.13 -12.82
N SER A 48 -22.05 -2.91 -13.37
CA SER A 48 -22.32 -2.65 -14.79
C SER A 48 -21.14 -1.88 -15.43
N ALA A 49 -20.97 -1.99 -16.76
CA ALA A 49 -19.92 -1.27 -17.46
C ALA A 49 -20.16 0.24 -17.39
N GLU A 50 -21.41 0.69 -17.42
CA GLU A 50 -21.82 2.10 -17.39
C GLU A 50 -21.39 2.79 -16.10
N SER A 51 -21.32 2.05 -14.98
CA SER A 51 -20.89 2.62 -13.69
C SER A 51 -19.43 3.09 -13.68
N PHE A 52 -18.63 2.69 -14.68
CA PHE A 52 -17.21 3.07 -14.84
C PHE A 52 -17.00 4.23 -15.83
N TYR A 53 -18.06 4.81 -16.38
CA TYR A 53 -17.99 5.93 -17.31
C TYR A 53 -18.64 7.17 -16.72
N GLN A 54 -18.09 8.31 -17.09
CA GLN A 54 -18.61 9.62 -16.75
C GLN A 54 -18.34 10.56 -17.92
N GLU A 55 -19.28 11.45 -18.23
CA GLU A 55 -19.06 12.55 -19.18
C GLU A 55 -18.26 13.68 -18.51
N GLY A 56 -17.32 14.24 -19.25
CA GLY A 56 -16.46 15.32 -18.78
C GLY A 56 -15.31 14.84 -17.87
N ASP A 57 -14.49 15.80 -17.46
CA ASP A 57 -13.32 15.54 -16.61
C ASP A 57 -13.71 15.49 -15.13
N SER A 58 -13.12 14.55 -14.39
CA SER A 58 -13.21 14.49 -12.94
C SER A 58 -12.19 15.42 -12.27
N SER A 59 -12.18 15.48 -10.93
CA SER A 59 -11.12 16.13 -10.18
C SER A 59 -9.80 15.37 -10.25
N ASP A 60 -9.82 14.09 -10.64
CA ASP A 60 -8.65 13.25 -10.74
C ASP A 60 -7.94 13.43 -12.08
N ARG A 61 -6.62 13.52 -12.01
CA ARG A 61 -5.71 13.39 -13.15
C ARG A 61 -4.76 12.24 -12.86
N ALA A 62 -4.28 11.55 -13.90
CA ALA A 62 -3.44 10.37 -13.70
C ALA A 62 -2.18 10.38 -14.57
N MET A 63 -1.14 9.68 -14.11
CA MET A 63 0.05 9.33 -14.89
C MET A 63 0.51 7.92 -14.56
N ILE A 64 1.16 7.27 -15.54
CA ILE A 64 1.76 5.96 -15.36
C ILE A 64 3.22 6.10 -14.93
N LEU A 65 3.61 5.43 -13.87
CA LEU A 65 4.99 5.32 -13.41
C LEU A 65 5.63 4.09 -14.07
N GLU A 66 6.35 4.32 -15.15
CA GLU A 66 6.89 3.25 -16.02
C GLU A 66 8.11 2.56 -15.43
N THR A 67 8.97 3.30 -14.72
CA THR A 67 10.27 2.81 -14.27
C THR A 67 10.35 2.72 -12.74
N ASN A 68 11.30 1.92 -12.24
CA ASN A 68 11.57 1.87 -10.80
C ASN A 68 12.10 3.20 -10.28
N GLN A 69 12.81 3.96 -11.12
CA GLN A 69 13.28 5.30 -10.76
C GLN A 69 12.10 6.28 -10.64
N SER A 70 11.20 6.34 -11.63
CA SER A 70 10.02 7.19 -11.54
C SER A 70 9.13 6.83 -10.34
N ALA A 71 9.06 5.54 -9.99
CA ALA A 71 8.36 5.10 -8.79
C ALA A 71 9.00 5.63 -7.49
N TRP A 72 10.33 5.78 -7.45
CA TRP A 72 11.06 6.38 -6.35
C TRP A 72 10.88 7.90 -6.35
N ASP A 73 11.12 8.56 -7.48
CA ASP A 73 11.03 10.02 -7.61
C ASP A 73 9.65 10.53 -7.16
N GLU A 74 8.58 9.87 -7.63
CA GLU A 74 7.22 10.31 -7.32
C GLU A 74 6.79 9.99 -5.88
N ARG A 75 7.33 8.94 -5.25
CA ARG A 75 7.15 8.73 -3.82
C ARG A 75 7.85 9.82 -2.99
N MET A 76 9.07 10.20 -3.36
CA MET A 76 9.80 11.29 -2.69
C MET A 76 9.02 12.60 -2.84
N ARG A 77 8.66 12.97 -4.07
CA ARG A 77 7.92 14.20 -4.39
C ARG A 77 6.56 14.25 -3.68
N LEU A 78 5.78 13.18 -3.76
CA LEU A 78 4.45 13.13 -3.17
C LEU A 78 4.50 13.18 -1.64
N MET A 79 5.38 12.38 -1.00
CA MET A 79 5.54 12.38 0.45
C MET A 79 6.06 13.74 0.98
N ASN A 80 6.85 14.46 0.18
CA ASN A 80 7.31 15.79 0.57
C ASN A 80 6.18 16.83 0.64
N LEU A 81 5.07 16.60 -0.08
CA LEU A 81 3.87 17.45 0.01
C LEU A 81 3.12 17.26 1.34
N ALA A 82 3.31 16.15 2.04
CA ALA A 82 2.55 15.82 3.23
C ALA A 82 2.59 16.90 4.30
N ARG A 83 1.42 17.25 4.82
CA ARG A 83 1.20 18.23 5.89
C ARG A 83 0.36 17.70 7.02
N GLU A 84 -0.54 16.76 6.72
CA GLU A 84 -1.48 16.17 7.66
C GLU A 84 -1.23 14.68 7.84
N ARG A 85 -1.19 13.93 6.75
CA ARG A 85 -1.07 12.47 6.81
C ARG A 85 -0.35 11.82 5.63
N ILE A 86 0.36 10.71 5.92
CA ILE A 86 0.85 9.74 4.95
C ILE A 86 0.30 8.38 5.30
N ILE A 87 -0.27 7.68 4.33
CA ILE A 87 -0.69 6.29 4.44
C ILE A 87 0.17 5.46 3.50
N LEU A 88 0.80 4.41 4.02
CA LEU A 88 1.54 3.41 3.24
C LEU A 88 0.97 2.03 3.51
N SER A 89 0.50 1.34 2.48
CA SER A 89 0.18 -0.08 2.54
C SER A 89 1.09 -0.87 1.61
N THR A 90 1.67 -1.96 2.08
CA THR A 90 2.57 -2.79 1.26
C THR A 90 2.60 -4.24 1.75
N PHE A 91 2.65 -5.19 0.80
CA PHE A 91 2.79 -6.60 1.17
C PHE A 91 4.17 -6.92 1.73
N ASP A 92 5.24 -6.46 1.08
CA ASP A 92 6.62 -6.75 1.48
C ASP A 92 7.42 -5.45 1.63
N PHE A 93 7.85 -5.18 2.86
CA PHE A 93 8.69 -4.05 3.23
C PHE A 93 10.01 -4.58 3.77
N ARG A 94 11.07 -4.38 3.01
CA ARG A 94 12.42 -4.85 3.36
C ARG A 94 13.34 -3.69 3.67
N ASP A 95 14.43 -3.98 4.37
CA ASP A 95 15.57 -3.09 4.45
C ASP A 95 16.29 -3.03 3.09
N GLY A 96 16.82 -1.86 2.74
CA GLY A 96 17.48 -1.57 1.47
C GLY A 96 17.65 -0.08 1.27
N GLU A 97 18.33 0.34 0.22
CA GLU A 97 18.65 1.75 0.01
C GLU A 97 17.39 2.58 -0.28
N SER A 98 16.55 2.17 -1.25
CA SER A 98 15.31 2.88 -1.55
C SER A 98 14.30 2.89 -0.39
N PRO A 99 14.07 1.77 0.34
CA PRO A 99 13.26 1.81 1.55
C PRO A 99 13.77 2.73 2.64
N ARG A 100 15.11 2.81 2.85
CA ARG A 100 15.68 3.73 3.82
C ARG A 100 15.45 5.19 3.44
N ASP A 101 15.44 5.52 2.13
CA ASP A 101 15.06 6.84 1.66
C ASP A 101 13.62 7.18 2.05
N LEU A 102 12.68 6.27 1.75
CA LEU A 102 11.27 6.42 2.12
C LEU A 102 11.09 6.56 3.63
N MET A 103 11.78 5.72 4.42
CA MET A 103 11.75 5.79 5.88
C MET A 103 12.30 7.11 6.40
N ALA A 104 13.35 7.65 5.78
CA ALA A 104 13.96 8.93 6.14
C ALA A 104 12.99 10.09 5.89
N VAL A 105 12.31 10.11 4.73
CA VAL A 105 11.30 11.12 4.41
C VAL A 105 10.11 11.01 5.38
N MET A 106 9.59 9.80 5.62
CA MET A 106 8.50 9.60 6.57
C MET A 106 8.88 10.07 7.98
N LEU A 107 10.06 9.71 8.48
CA LEU A 107 10.51 10.14 9.80
C LEU A 107 10.64 11.66 9.89
N HIS A 108 11.20 12.31 8.86
CA HIS A 108 11.30 13.76 8.79
C HIS A 108 9.91 14.43 8.80
N LYS A 109 8.96 13.93 8.03
CA LYS A 109 7.57 14.42 8.03
C LYS A 109 6.88 14.21 9.38
N ALA A 110 7.12 13.08 10.02
CA ALA A 110 6.63 12.82 11.38
C ALA A 110 7.23 13.79 12.41
N ASP A 111 8.53 14.11 12.30
CA ASP A 111 9.20 15.15 13.12
C ASP A 111 8.54 16.54 12.91
N GLN A 112 7.91 16.80 11.76
CA GLN A 112 7.12 18.01 11.46
C GLN A 112 5.65 17.95 11.92
N GLY A 113 5.21 16.84 12.53
CA GLY A 113 3.85 16.67 13.03
C GLY A 113 2.90 15.91 12.11
N VAL A 114 3.36 15.47 10.92
CA VAL A 114 2.54 14.68 9.99
C VAL A 114 2.22 13.32 10.61
N SER A 115 0.95 12.92 10.60
CA SER A 115 0.49 11.59 11.04
C SER A 115 0.78 10.53 9.98
N ILE A 116 1.42 9.43 10.36
CA ILE A 116 1.82 8.38 9.42
C ILE A 116 1.25 7.04 9.84
N LYS A 117 0.51 6.40 8.94
CA LYS A 117 -0.01 5.04 9.11
C LYS A 117 0.66 4.09 8.12
N ILE A 118 1.27 3.02 8.61
CA ILE A 118 1.93 2.01 7.78
C ILE A 118 1.30 0.66 8.05
N LEU A 119 0.75 0.02 7.00
CA LEU A 119 0.18 -1.33 7.08
C LEU A 119 1.03 -2.30 6.26
N VAL A 120 1.51 -3.36 6.91
CA VAL A 120 2.39 -4.36 6.29
C VAL A 120 1.83 -5.75 6.53
N ASP A 121 1.95 -6.64 5.53
CA ASP A 121 1.52 -8.03 5.67
C ASP A 121 2.31 -8.79 6.75
N GLY A 122 1.64 -9.70 7.43
CA GLY A 122 2.20 -10.48 8.55
C GLY A 122 3.39 -11.36 8.21
N PHE A 123 3.54 -11.77 6.95
CA PHE A 123 4.73 -12.50 6.51
C PHE A 123 5.95 -11.57 6.50
N SER A 124 5.84 -10.40 5.89
CA SER A 124 6.91 -9.39 5.89
C SER A 124 7.20 -8.89 7.31
N GLY A 125 6.16 -8.66 8.11
CA GLY A 125 6.30 -8.30 9.52
C GLY A 125 7.24 -9.24 10.26
N LEU A 126 7.01 -10.54 10.17
CA LEU A 126 7.80 -11.56 10.86
C LEU A 126 9.23 -11.69 10.29
N VAL A 127 9.36 -11.77 8.96
CA VAL A 127 10.63 -12.18 8.32
C VAL A 127 11.54 -10.98 8.06
N ARG A 128 10.98 -9.79 7.82
CA ARG A 128 11.73 -8.60 7.37
C ARG A 128 11.82 -7.53 8.46
N MET A 129 10.71 -7.25 9.15
CA MET A 129 10.65 -6.13 10.06
C MET A 129 11.18 -6.48 11.46
N GLU A 130 10.82 -7.64 12.01
CA GLU A 130 11.28 -8.06 13.34
C GLU A 130 12.82 -8.03 13.52
N PRO A 131 13.66 -8.45 12.57
CA PRO A 131 15.10 -8.36 12.72
C PRO A 131 15.69 -6.96 12.50
N CYS A 132 14.92 -6.00 11.94
CA CYS A 132 15.45 -4.72 11.47
C CYS A 132 15.06 -3.54 12.39
N LYS A 133 16.04 -2.87 12.97
CA LYS A 133 15.85 -1.78 13.96
C LYS A 133 15.28 -0.48 13.34
N LEU A 134 15.32 -0.32 12.03
CA LEU A 134 14.73 0.83 11.35
C LEU A 134 13.21 0.87 11.54
N PHE A 135 12.53 -0.28 11.45
CA PHE A 135 11.09 -0.36 11.69
C PHE A 135 10.72 -0.04 13.14
N TYR A 136 11.58 -0.44 14.09
CA TYR A 136 11.39 -0.06 15.50
C TYR A 136 11.60 1.43 15.71
N ALA A 137 12.53 2.06 14.98
CA ALA A 137 12.73 3.51 15.04
C ALA A 137 11.50 4.26 14.53
N LEU A 138 10.89 3.81 13.44
CA LEU A 138 9.65 4.39 12.93
C LEU A 138 8.49 4.19 13.91
N SER A 139 8.22 2.95 14.33
CA SER A 139 7.08 2.63 15.20
C SER A 139 7.17 3.25 16.60
N SER A 140 8.35 3.68 17.00
CA SER A 140 8.57 4.37 18.28
C SER A 140 8.34 5.88 18.21
N HIS A 141 8.10 6.44 17.03
CA HIS A 141 7.79 7.86 16.86
C HIS A 141 6.30 8.12 17.15
N PRO A 142 5.93 9.16 17.94
CA PRO A 142 4.54 9.38 18.36
C PRO A 142 3.57 9.64 17.20
N ASN A 143 4.06 10.15 16.07
CA ASN A 143 3.25 10.42 14.88
C ASN A 143 3.30 9.30 13.84
N ILE A 144 3.89 8.13 14.15
CA ILE A 144 3.95 6.98 13.24
C ILE A 144 3.32 5.76 13.87
N GLU A 145 2.26 5.26 13.28
CA GLU A 145 1.67 3.97 13.64
C GLU A 145 2.01 2.92 12.57
N ILE A 146 2.53 1.78 12.99
CA ILE A 146 2.72 0.62 12.13
C ILE A 146 1.83 -0.51 12.61
N LYS A 147 0.98 -1.03 11.72
CA LYS A 147 0.21 -2.26 11.97
C LYS A 147 0.68 -3.39 11.06
N ILE A 148 0.59 -4.60 11.62
CA ILE A 148 0.88 -5.84 10.90
C ILE A 148 -0.45 -6.55 10.65
N TYR A 149 -0.78 -6.74 9.38
CA TYR A 149 -1.98 -7.46 8.95
C TYR A 149 -1.79 -8.97 9.11
N ASN A 150 -2.66 -9.60 9.87
CA ASN A 150 -2.74 -11.05 10.06
C ASN A 150 -1.36 -11.69 10.36
N LYS A 151 -0.79 -11.37 11.53
CA LYS A 151 0.50 -11.91 12.00
C LYS A 151 0.56 -13.42 11.83
N MET A 152 1.71 -13.92 11.36
CA MET A 152 1.95 -15.35 11.19
C MET A 152 1.87 -16.07 12.54
N ASN A 153 1.00 -17.07 12.62
CA ASN A 153 0.86 -17.91 13.81
C ASN A 153 0.79 -19.40 13.40
N PRO A 154 1.84 -20.18 13.64
CA PRO A 154 1.86 -21.62 13.30
C PRO A 154 0.78 -22.45 14.00
N LEU A 155 0.28 -21.97 15.15
CA LEU A 155 -0.81 -22.64 15.87
C LEU A 155 -2.19 -22.41 15.24
N LEU A 156 -2.29 -21.48 14.28
CA LEU A 156 -3.52 -21.14 13.56
C LEU A 156 -3.31 -21.23 12.04
N PRO A 157 -2.97 -22.46 11.52
CA PRO A 157 -2.57 -22.62 10.11
C PRO A 157 -3.65 -22.18 9.12
N TRP A 158 -4.94 -22.24 9.48
CA TRP A 158 -6.05 -21.77 8.65
C TRP A 158 -6.07 -20.25 8.40
N LYS A 159 -5.27 -19.47 9.14
CA LYS A 159 -5.10 -18.04 8.89
C LYS A 159 -3.93 -17.72 7.94
N THR A 160 -3.05 -18.68 7.65
CA THR A 160 -1.80 -18.41 6.94
C THR A 160 -1.95 -17.88 5.52
N GLN A 161 -3.00 -18.30 4.80
CA GLN A 161 -3.25 -17.88 3.41
C GLN A 161 -4.02 -16.55 3.29
N GLY A 162 -4.55 -16.04 4.39
CA GLY A 162 -5.22 -14.74 4.41
C GLY A 162 -4.22 -13.60 4.38
N ARG A 163 -3.57 -13.37 3.22
CA ARG A 163 -2.55 -12.34 3.05
C ARG A 163 -3.11 -11.08 2.43
N MET A 164 -2.63 -9.92 2.89
CA MET A 164 -2.84 -8.64 2.24
C MET A 164 -1.80 -8.48 1.15
N HIS A 165 -2.22 -8.13 -0.06
CA HIS A 165 -1.29 -7.97 -1.18
C HIS A 165 -1.34 -6.56 -1.80
N ASP A 166 -1.85 -5.61 -1.03
CA ASP A 166 -2.03 -4.21 -1.44
C ASP A 166 -0.70 -3.47 -1.47
N LYS A 167 -0.57 -2.51 -2.36
CA LYS A 167 0.61 -1.65 -2.48
C LYS A 167 0.18 -0.28 -2.96
N TYR A 168 0.12 0.67 -2.04
CA TYR A 168 -0.22 2.06 -2.34
C TYR A 168 0.34 3.02 -1.29
N VAL A 169 0.47 4.28 -1.71
CA VAL A 169 0.80 5.42 -0.87
C VAL A 169 -0.26 6.48 -1.09
N ILE A 170 -0.83 7.02 -0.01
CA ILE A 170 -1.76 8.15 -0.06
C ILE A 170 -1.15 9.30 0.74
N VAL A 171 -1.22 10.53 0.21
CA VAL A 171 -0.67 11.70 0.87
C VAL A 171 -1.72 12.81 0.90
N ASP A 172 -2.15 13.16 2.09
CA ASP A 172 -3.18 14.15 2.36
C ASP A 172 -4.39 13.95 1.43
N ASP A 173 -4.89 15.03 0.84
CA ASP A 173 -5.87 15.02 -0.24
C ASP A 173 -5.24 15.33 -1.61
N TYR A 174 -3.90 15.39 -1.68
CA TYR A 174 -3.16 15.68 -2.91
C TYR A 174 -3.22 14.54 -3.92
N GLY A 175 -2.99 13.30 -3.49
CA GLY A 175 -2.95 12.18 -4.42
C GLY A 175 -2.52 10.86 -3.81
N TYR A 176 -2.47 9.85 -4.67
CA TYR A 176 -2.02 8.53 -4.29
C TYR A 176 -1.28 7.83 -5.44
N ILE A 177 -0.42 6.87 -5.07
CA ILE A 177 0.23 5.93 -5.98
C ILE A 177 -0.29 4.54 -5.66
N LEU A 178 -0.79 3.81 -6.67
CA LEU A 178 -1.30 2.45 -6.53
C LEU A 178 -0.77 1.55 -7.64
N GLY A 179 -0.30 0.36 -7.28
CA GLY A 179 0.20 -0.59 -8.28
C GLY A 179 0.76 -1.89 -7.72
N GLY A 180 1.71 -2.48 -8.42
CA GLY A 180 2.27 -3.79 -8.11
C GLY A 180 3.55 -3.77 -7.28
N ARG A 181 4.23 -2.62 -7.11
CA ARG A 181 5.56 -2.55 -6.49
C ARG A 181 5.53 -2.69 -4.99
N ASN A 182 6.24 -3.69 -4.48
CA ASN A 182 6.57 -3.78 -3.05
C ASN A 182 7.66 -2.78 -2.67
N THR A 183 7.82 -2.53 -1.37
CA THR A 183 8.73 -1.51 -0.85
C THR A 183 10.13 -2.10 -0.58
N PHE A 184 10.91 -2.32 -1.66
CA PHE A 184 12.33 -2.69 -1.61
C PHE A 184 13.02 -2.51 -2.98
N ASP A 185 14.36 -2.50 -2.99
CA ASP A 185 15.22 -2.12 -4.12
C ASP A 185 14.97 -2.88 -5.44
N TYR A 186 14.42 -4.10 -5.35
CA TYR A 186 14.02 -4.88 -6.53
C TYR A 186 12.94 -4.18 -7.37
N PHE A 187 12.06 -3.39 -6.73
CA PHE A 187 10.91 -2.74 -7.34
C PHE A 187 11.01 -1.21 -7.43
N ILE A 188 11.80 -0.56 -6.57
CA ILE A 188 11.81 0.89 -6.42
C ILE A 188 13.26 1.40 -6.50
N GLY A 189 13.46 2.51 -7.22
CA GLY A 189 14.74 3.18 -7.33
C GLY A 189 15.72 2.53 -8.30
N SER A 190 16.92 3.10 -8.36
CA SER A 190 18.00 2.67 -9.26
C SER A 190 19.25 2.20 -8.51
N TYR A 191 19.16 2.01 -7.20
CA TYR A 191 20.30 1.49 -6.43
C TYR A 191 20.72 0.11 -6.93
N PRO A 192 22.03 -0.23 -6.89
CA PRO A 192 22.51 -1.53 -7.31
C PRO A 192 21.81 -2.69 -6.61
N THR A 193 21.36 -3.67 -7.36
CA THR A 193 20.72 -4.89 -6.87
C THR A 193 20.98 -6.04 -7.84
N ASP A 194 21.02 -7.28 -7.35
CA ASP A 194 21.31 -8.46 -8.17
C ASP A 194 20.26 -8.72 -9.26
N SER A 195 19.03 -8.28 -9.03
CA SER A 195 17.91 -8.43 -9.98
C SER A 195 16.89 -7.32 -9.79
N ARG A 196 16.09 -7.05 -10.82
CA ARG A 196 15.03 -6.03 -10.81
C ARG A 196 13.76 -6.57 -11.44
N SER A 197 12.62 -6.13 -10.91
CA SER A 197 11.34 -6.24 -11.59
C SER A 197 10.96 -4.89 -12.20
N HIS A 198 10.38 -4.94 -13.39
CA HIS A 198 9.79 -3.78 -14.04
C HIS A 198 8.27 -3.90 -13.92
N ASP A 199 7.73 -3.22 -12.95
CA ASP A 199 6.30 -3.13 -12.74
C ASP A 199 5.79 -1.75 -13.14
N ARG A 200 4.47 -1.55 -13.20
CA ARG A 200 3.84 -0.26 -13.47
C ARG A 200 2.92 0.13 -12.33
N GLU A 201 2.80 1.42 -12.11
CA GLU A 201 1.89 1.99 -11.12
C GLU A 201 1.17 3.19 -11.72
N VAL A 202 0.04 3.53 -11.15
CA VAL A 202 -0.68 4.76 -11.44
C VAL A 202 -0.47 5.72 -10.29
N LEU A 203 -0.06 6.95 -10.60
CA LEU A 203 -0.19 8.08 -9.72
C LEU A 203 -1.48 8.81 -10.10
N VAL A 204 -2.34 9.07 -9.12
CA VAL A 204 -3.54 9.88 -9.26
C VAL A 204 -3.36 11.15 -8.46
N TYR A 205 -3.57 12.29 -9.11
CA TYR A 205 -3.48 13.63 -8.53
C TYR A 205 -4.86 14.25 -8.47
N ASN A 206 -5.27 14.72 -7.29
CA ASN A 206 -6.53 15.42 -7.06
C ASN A 206 -6.34 16.92 -7.32
N THR A 207 -6.83 17.43 -8.45
CA THR A 207 -6.69 18.84 -8.81
C THR A 207 -7.54 19.79 -7.97
N ALA A 208 -8.54 19.27 -7.28
CA ALA A 208 -9.45 20.01 -6.42
C ALA A 208 -9.13 19.81 -4.93
N HIS A 209 -7.88 19.37 -4.60
CA HIS A 209 -7.43 19.25 -3.23
C HIS A 209 -7.73 20.53 -2.42
N SER A 210 -7.93 20.36 -1.11
CA SER A 210 -8.27 21.46 -0.18
C SER A 210 -9.60 22.17 -0.48
N THR A 211 -10.50 21.51 -1.23
CA THR A 211 -11.86 22.02 -1.51
C THR A 211 -12.89 20.91 -1.33
N ASP A 212 -14.17 21.28 -1.17
CA ASP A 212 -15.26 20.30 -1.08
C ASP A 212 -15.37 19.43 -2.32
N LYS A 213 -15.14 20.00 -3.51
CA LYS A 213 -15.12 19.25 -4.77
C LYS A 213 -14.00 18.18 -4.81
N GLY A 214 -12.93 18.41 -4.09
CA GLY A 214 -11.83 17.43 -3.97
C GLY A 214 -12.26 16.12 -3.33
N ARG A 215 -13.34 16.12 -2.55
CA ARG A 215 -13.90 14.90 -1.92
C ARG A 215 -14.51 13.93 -2.92
N ASP A 216 -14.75 14.35 -4.17
CA ASP A 216 -15.19 13.47 -5.27
C ASP A 216 -14.02 12.64 -5.84
N SER A 217 -12.78 12.91 -5.46
CA SER A 217 -11.60 12.16 -5.90
C SER A 217 -11.67 10.69 -5.48
N SER A 218 -11.17 9.82 -6.34
CA SER A 218 -11.00 8.38 -6.06
C SER A 218 -10.01 8.10 -4.91
N LEU A 219 -9.22 9.10 -4.52
CA LEU A 219 -8.35 9.05 -3.33
C LEU A 219 -9.14 8.64 -2.08
N TYR A 220 -10.32 9.21 -1.87
CA TYR A 220 -11.14 8.90 -0.69
C TYR A 220 -11.73 7.48 -0.73
N GLN A 221 -11.90 6.90 -1.94
CA GLN A 221 -12.26 5.48 -2.05
C GLN A 221 -11.09 4.59 -1.58
N ALA A 222 -9.86 4.95 -1.95
CA ALA A 222 -8.66 4.23 -1.52
C ALA A 222 -8.40 4.38 -0.02
N GLU A 223 -8.60 5.58 0.52
CA GLU A 223 -8.46 5.85 1.96
C GLU A 223 -9.53 5.11 2.78
N ASN A 224 -10.79 5.13 2.36
CA ASN A 224 -11.86 4.39 3.02
C ASN A 224 -11.61 2.87 3.01
N TYR A 225 -11.09 2.33 1.90
CA TYR A 225 -10.66 0.94 1.84
C TYR A 225 -9.53 0.66 2.85
N PHE A 226 -8.52 1.53 2.91
CA PHE A 226 -7.44 1.39 3.88
C PHE A 226 -7.96 1.37 5.32
N GLU A 227 -8.82 2.32 5.70
CA GLU A 227 -9.36 2.41 7.06
C GLU A 227 -10.16 1.15 7.43
N GLN A 228 -10.89 0.55 6.50
CA GLN A 228 -11.57 -0.72 6.75
C GLN A 228 -10.57 -1.85 7.04
N VAL A 229 -9.48 -1.96 6.28
CA VAL A 229 -8.44 -2.98 6.51
C VAL A 229 -7.63 -2.69 7.77
N TRP A 230 -7.33 -1.42 8.03
CA TRP A 230 -6.62 -0.94 9.21
C TRP A 230 -7.32 -1.29 10.52
N ASN A 231 -8.67 -1.20 10.52
CA ASN A 231 -9.50 -1.42 11.70
C ASN A 231 -9.94 -2.88 11.90
N LEU A 232 -9.47 -3.82 11.08
CA LEU A 232 -9.72 -5.24 11.34
C LEU A 232 -9.01 -5.72 12.61
N ASP A 233 -9.64 -6.63 13.34
CA ASP A 233 -9.05 -7.29 14.53
C ASP A 233 -7.71 -8.00 14.23
N VAL A 234 -7.48 -8.36 12.97
CA VAL A 234 -6.25 -9.01 12.52
C VAL A 234 -5.13 -8.02 12.22
N SER A 235 -5.42 -6.72 12.15
CA SER A 235 -4.45 -5.63 11.97
C SER A 235 -3.99 -5.14 13.34
N THR A 236 -2.82 -5.57 13.78
CA THR A 236 -2.32 -5.33 15.14
C THR A 236 -1.06 -4.48 15.14
N LEU A 237 -0.91 -3.61 16.14
CA LEU A 237 0.27 -2.75 16.28
C LEU A 237 1.58 -3.53 16.26
N PHE A 238 2.56 -2.95 15.59
CA PHE A 238 3.97 -3.33 15.69
C PHE A 238 4.57 -2.66 16.94
N HIS A 239 5.80 -2.92 17.31
CA HIS A 239 6.44 -2.49 18.56
C HIS A 239 6.47 -0.97 18.76
N ASP A 240 5.53 -0.42 19.50
CA ASP A 240 5.34 1.02 19.76
C ASP A 240 5.61 1.43 21.22
N SER A 241 6.15 0.53 22.05
CA SER A 241 6.34 0.80 23.47
C SER A 241 7.52 1.76 23.74
N GLN A 242 7.40 2.59 24.79
CA GLN A 242 8.47 3.48 25.26
C GLN A 242 9.78 2.73 25.54
N THR A 243 9.69 1.52 26.09
CA THR A 243 10.86 0.66 26.34
C THR A 243 11.57 0.25 25.04
N THR A 244 10.87 0.23 23.91
CA THR A 244 11.46 0.02 22.58
C THR A 244 12.17 1.29 22.12
N ALA A 245 11.54 2.44 22.26
CA ALA A 245 12.11 3.75 21.90
C ALA A 245 13.42 4.03 22.64
N ASP A 246 13.53 3.64 23.91
CA ASP A 246 14.70 3.90 24.77
C ASP A 246 15.92 3.04 24.44
N ARG A 247 15.79 2.00 23.62
CA ARG A 247 16.92 1.16 23.21
C ARG A 247 17.92 1.95 22.37
N THR A 248 19.20 1.90 22.75
CA THR A 248 20.28 2.60 22.02
C THR A 248 20.31 2.27 20.54
N SER A 249 20.08 1.00 20.17
CA SER A 249 20.04 0.58 18.77
C SER A 249 18.90 1.20 17.98
N VAL A 250 17.75 1.46 18.60
CA VAL A 250 16.59 2.10 17.99
C VAL A 250 16.84 3.60 17.82
N ARG A 251 17.40 4.26 18.86
CA ARG A 251 17.81 5.68 18.75
C ARG A 251 18.86 5.90 17.67
N ASN A 252 19.85 5.00 17.57
CA ASN A 252 20.87 5.09 16.52
C ASN A 252 20.26 4.91 15.12
N ALA A 253 19.30 4.01 14.99
CA ALA A 253 18.56 3.81 13.73
C ALA A 253 17.75 5.07 13.34
N ALA A 254 17.08 5.71 14.29
CA ALA A 254 16.38 6.98 14.05
C ALA A 254 17.35 8.10 13.65
N ALA A 255 18.49 8.22 14.33
CA ALA A 255 19.53 9.21 14.00
C ALA A 255 20.08 8.99 12.59
N MET A 256 20.34 7.73 12.20
CA MET A 256 20.77 7.39 10.84
C MET A 256 19.75 7.79 9.78
N LEU A 257 18.45 7.59 10.02
CA LEU A 257 17.40 7.99 9.08
C LEU A 257 17.31 9.52 8.95
N ARG A 258 17.45 10.27 10.05
CA ARG A 258 17.48 11.74 10.01
C ARG A 258 18.67 12.26 9.22
N GLU A 259 19.86 11.69 9.45
CA GLU A 259 21.05 12.07 8.68
C GLU A 259 20.89 11.72 7.19
N ARG A 260 20.27 10.57 6.91
CA ARG A 260 19.95 10.18 5.53
C ARG A 260 19.04 11.19 4.84
N TYR A 261 18.01 11.70 5.53
CA TYR A 261 17.14 12.75 4.96
C TYR A 261 17.93 13.98 4.55
N LYS A 262 18.86 14.47 5.39
CA LYS A 262 19.71 15.63 5.07
C LYS A 262 20.51 15.41 3.79
N VAL A 263 21.13 14.23 3.66
CA VAL A 263 21.87 13.86 2.45
C VAL A 263 20.97 13.83 1.23
N LEU A 264 19.75 13.27 1.36
CA LEU A 264 18.77 13.20 0.27
C LEU A 264 18.31 14.60 -0.16
N ALA A 265 17.96 15.48 0.77
CA ALA A 265 17.52 16.84 0.48
C ALA A 265 18.60 17.66 -0.21
N MET A 266 19.87 17.50 0.19
CA MET A 266 21.01 18.12 -0.50
C MET A 266 21.22 17.56 -1.91
N LYS A 267 20.99 16.27 -2.12
CA LYS A 267 21.21 15.60 -3.40
C LYS A 267 20.07 15.78 -4.40
N TYR A 268 18.84 15.94 -3.91
CA TYR A 268 17.61 16.05 -4.69
C TYR A 268 16.77 17.26 -4.26
N PRO A 269 17.33 18.48 -4.36
CA PRO A 269 16.66 19.70 -3.91
C PRO A 269 15.42 20.06 -4.75
N GLU A 270 15.20 19.34 -5.87
CA GLU A 270 14.00 19.47 -6.69
C GLU A 270 12.84 18.58 -6.21
N LEU A 271 13.11 17.65 -5.30
CA LEU A 271 12.13 16.69 -4.78
C LEU A 271 11.81 16.91 -3.31
N LEU A 272 12.79 17.35 -2.52
CA LEU A 272 12.71 17.41 -1.06
C LEU A 272 13.06 18.81 -0.53
N ASP A 273 12.34 19.23 0.50
CA ASP A 273 12.65 20.47 1.22
C ASP A 273 13.94 20.30 2.02
N SER A 274 14.75 21.39 2.11
CA SER A 274 15.87 21.45 3.04
C SER A 274 15.38 21.65 4.48
N GLU A 275 16.25 21.39 5.48
CA GLU A 275 15.91 21.69 6.88
C GLU A 275 15.66 23.19 7.11
N GLU A 276 16.34 24.06 6.34
CA GLU A 276 16.18 25.53 6.42
C GLU A 276 14.81 25.96 5.88
N ASP A 277 14.33 25.37 4.78
CA ASP A 277 13.00 25.61 4.23
C ASP A 277 11.91 25.17 5.22
N SER A 278 12.17 24.10 5.96
CA SER A 278 11.26 23.54 6.96
C SER A 278 11.22 24.37 8.27
N ALA A 279 12.31 25.05 8.63
CA ALA A 279 12.41 25.85 9.86
C ALA A 279 11.62 27.18 9.79
N GLY A 280 11.26 27.65 8.59
CA GLY A 280 10.34 28.78 8.38
C GLY A 280 8.89 28.46 8.73
N CYS A 281 8.54 27.20 8.94
CA CYS A 281 7.22 26.72 9.29
C CYS A 281 7.13 26.45 10.81
N GLY A 282 6.98 27.50 11.59
CA GLY A 282 6.56 27.57 13.01
C GLY A 282 7.11 26.51 13.98
N THR A 283 7.66 26.97 15.08
CA THR A 283 8.05 26.22 16.27
C THR A 283 6.96 25.22 16.69
N LEU A 284 7.35 23.95 16.82
CA LEU A 284 6.49 22.83 17.25
C LEU A 284 5.84 23.09 18.63
N PRO A 285 4.57 22.75 18.85
CA PRO A 285 3.95 22.69 20.17
C PRO A 285 4.65 21.62 21.02
N GLY A 286 5.27 22.01 22.12
CA GLY A 286 5.88 21.07 23.07
C GLY A 286 7.32 21.35 23.47
N GLN A 287 7.96 22.40 22.97
CA GLN A 287 9.23 22.86 23.54
C GLN A 287 8.97 23.76 24.79
N PRO A 288 9.82 23.69 25.85
CA PRO A 288 9.67 24.54 27.03
C PRO A 288 9.81 26.02 26.62
N GLY A 289 8.69 26.74 26.64
CA GLY A 289 8.64 28.16 26.29
C GLY A 289 7.51 28.61 25.38
N CYS A 290 6.73 27.68 24.78
CA CYS A 290 5.54 28.03 24.00
C CYS A 290 4.28 27.89 24.85
N PRO A 291 3.42 28.92 24.96
CA PRO A 291 2.11 28.80 25.57
C PRO A 291 1.23 27.92 24.68
N ALA A 292 0.45 27.02 25.31
CA ALA A 292 -0.57 26.24 24.63
C ALA A 292 -1.57 27.19 23.95
N PRO A 293 -2.03 26.87 22.71
CA PRO A 293 -3.10 27.67 22.10
C PRO A 293 -4.37 27.61 22.97
N PRO A 294 -5.13 28.71 23.10
CA PRO A 294 -6.35 28.70 23.85
C PRO A 294 -7.35 27.74 23.20
N MET A 295 -7.95 26.85 23.99
CA MET A 295 -9.12 26.08 23.60
C MET A 295 -10.30 27.06 23.42
N ASP A 296 -10.53 27.50 22.21
CA ASP A 296 -11.78 28.17 21.87
C ASP A 296 -12.66 27.21 21.10
N SER A 297 -13.82 26.91 21.69
CA SER A 297 -14.82 25.99 21.21
C SER A 297 -15.79 26.68 20.24
N SER A 298 -15.30 27.28 19.17
CA SER A 298 -16.13 27.72 18.06
C SER A 298 -15.62 27.11 16.77
N ILE A 299 -16.35 26.10 16.31
CA ILE A 299 -16.17 25.47 15.00
C ILE A 299 -16.52 26.53 13.95
N ASN A 300 -15.51 27.09 13.31
CA ASN A 300 -15.64 27.82 12.06
C ASN A 300 -15.05 26.95 10.94
N ASP A 301 -15.91 26.62 9.96
CA ASP A 301 -15.65 25.78 8.80
C ASP A 301 -14.77 26.43 7.71
N ASP A 302 -13.78 27.22 8.07
CA ASP A 302 -12.84 27.84 7.13
C ASP A 302 -11.41 27.35 7.46
N VAL A 303 -11.10 26.11 7.03
CA VAL A 303 -9.77 25.54 7.16
C VAL A 303 -8.89 26.08 6.03
N SER A 304 -8.39 27.28 6.19
CA SER A 304 -7.19 27.71 5.49
C SER A 304 -6.00 26.87 5.96
N PRO A 305 -5.12 26.38 5.06
CA PRO A 305 -3.95 25.61 5.47
C PRO A 305 -3.10 26.43 6.42
N ALA A 306 -2.83 25.91 7.61
CA ALA A 306 -2.18 26.61 8.71
C ALA A 306 -0.80 27.20 8.39
N PHE A 307 -0.18 26.78 7.26
CA PHE A 307 1.12 27.27 6.81
C PHE A 307 1.21 27.33 5.28
N PRO A 308 1.93 28.29 4.68
CA PRO A 308 2.13 28.36 3.24
C PRO A 308 2.95 27.15 2.73
N LEU A 309 2.72 26.76 1.47
CA LEU A 309 3.53 25.75 0.79
C LEU A 309 4.97 26.26 0.63
N THR A 310 5.94 25.37 0.76
CA THR A 310 7.33 25.70 0.39
C THR A 310 7.44 25.89 -1.12
N PRO A 311 8.50 26.53 -1.62
CA PRO A 311 8.75 26.65 -3.05
C PRO A 311 8.83 25.28 -3.77
N ILE A 312 9.38 24.26 -3.10
CA ILE A 312 9.49 22.89 -3.64
C ILE A 312 8.10 22.23 -3.72
N GLN A 313 7.29 22.36 -2.67
CA GLN A 313 5.92 21.86 -2.66
C GLN A 313 5.07 22.52 -3.75
N SER A 314 5.18 23.84 -3.94
CA SER A 314 4.48 24.56 -5.00
C SER A 314 4.87 24.04 -6.39
N LYS A 315 6.17 23.85 -6.65
CA LYS A 315 6.68 23.28 -7.91
C LYS A 315 6.20 21.84 -8.10
N ALA A 316 6.08 21.05 -7.04
CA ALA A 316 5.55 19.68 -7.12
C ALA A 316 4.08 19.68 -7.59
N LEU A 317 3.23 20.57 -7.09
CA LEU A 317 1.85 20.71 -7.53
C LEU A 317 1.74 21.18 -9.00
N GLU A 318 2.58 22.16 -9.40
CA GLU A 318 2.68 22.59 -10.80
C GLU A 318 3.09 21.43 -11.72
N TYR A 319 4.09 20.65 -11.30
CA TYR A 319 4.55 19.46 -12.03
C TYR A 319 3.41 18.45 -12.21
N TYR A 320 2.64 18.12 -11.16
CA TYR A 320 1.51 17.21 -11.28
C TYR A 320 0.41 17.75 -12.19
N GLY A 321 0.11 19.05 -12.11
CA GLY A 321 -0.81 19.70 -13.04
C GLY A 321 -0.40 19.57 -14.50
N ALA A 322 0.91 19.65 -14.80
CA ALA A 322 1.44 19.58 -16.15
C ALA A 322 1.66 18.14 -16.66
N SER A 323 2.13 17.23 -15.78
CA SER A 323 2.60 15.88 -16.17
C SER A 323 1.51 14.80 -16.15
N THR A 324 0.39 15.05 -15.48
CA THR A 324 -0.75 14.14 -15.45
C THR A 324 -1.75 14.45 -16.57
N VAL A 325 -2.53 13.45 -16.98
CA VAL A 325 -3.61 13.62 -17.95
C VAL A 325 -4.98 13.64 -17.27
N PRO A 326 -5.96 14.41 -17.79
CA PRO A 326 -7.32 14.39 -17.27
C PRO A 326 -7.94 12.99 -17.35
N THR A 327 -8.81 12.66 -16.40
CA THR A 327 -9.58 11.41 -16.40
C THR A 327 -11.07 11.72 -16.26
N GLY A 328 -11.92 10.93 -16.95
CA GLY A 328 -13.37 11.05 -16.79
C GLY A 328 -13.84 10.49 -15.45
N LYS A 329 -13.42 9.28 -15.11
CA LYS A 329 -13.75 8.62 -13.85
C LYS A 329 -12.68 7.61 -13.46
N ILE A 330 -12.30 7.63 -12.20
CA ILE A 330 -11.50 6.57 -11.57
C ILE A 330 -12.36 5.92 -10.48
N THR A 331 -12.40 4.60 -10.45
CA THR A 331 -13.15 3.85 -9.44
C THR A 331 -12.27 2.76 -8.87
N LEU A 332 -12.15 2.70 -7.55
CA LEU A 332 -11.48 1.61 -6.85
C LEU A 332 -12.40 0.38 -6.82
N VAL A 333 -11.88 -0.76 -7.21
CA VAL A 333 -12.55 -2.06 -7.09
C VAL A 333 -11.72 -2.97 -6.22
N SER A 334 -12.32 -3.55 -5.20
CA SER A 334 -11.68 -4.52 -4.31
C SER A 334 -12.51 -5.78 -4.16
N ASN A 335 -11.85 -6.90 -3.86
CA ASN A 335 -12.55 -8.06 -3.33
C ASN A 335 -12.99 -7.77 -1.88
N PRO A 336 -14.01 -8.47 -1.36
CA PRO A 336 -14.45 -8.28 0.02
C PRO A 336 -13.29 -8.40 1.01
N ILE A 337 -13.26 -7.50 2.00
CA ILE A 337 -12.22 -7.44 3.02
C ILE A 337 -12.35 -8.65 3.95
N GLY A 338 -11.22 -9.27 4.32
CA GLY A 338 -11.18 -10.42 5.21
C GLY A 338 -10.00 -11.35 4.94
N ILE A 339 -9.84 -12.39 5.77
CA ILE A 339 -8.70 -13.32 5.71
C ILE A 339 -9.02 -14.68 5.07
N TYR A 340 -10.28 -14.96 4.81
CA TYR A 340 -10.73 -16.23 4.22
C TYR A 340 -11.07 -16.09 2.73
N GLY A 341 -11.47 -17.20 2.10
CA GLY A 341 -11.84 -17.22 0.69
C GLY A 341 -12.86 -16.13 0.34
N LYS A 342 -12.54 -15.33 -0.67
CA LYS A 342 -13.27 -14.12 -1.06
C LYS A 342 -14.06 -14.38 -2.35
N GLU A 343 -15.13 -13.63 -2.49
CA GLU A 343 -15.83 -13.49 -3.76
C GLU A 343 -14.92 -12.73 -4.74
N PRO A 344 -14.75 -13.19 -6.00
CA PRO A 344 -13.82 -12.59 -6.95
C PRO A 344 -14.43 -11.38 -7.67
N VAL A 345 -14.82 -10.35 -6.92
CA VAL A 345 -15.50 -9.12 -7.41
C VAL A 345 -14.64 -8.39 -8.43
N VAL A 346 -13.33 -8.23 -8.17
CA VAL A 346 -12.40 -7.56 -9.09
C VAL A 346 -12.40 -8.24 -10.46
N PHE A 347 -12.28 -9.58 -10.48
CA PHE A 347 -12.29 -10.29 -11.76
C PHE A 347 -13.65 -10.25 -12.45
N HIS A 348 -14.74 -10.30 -11.69
CA HIS A 348 -16.09 -10.14 -12.24
C HIS A 348 -16.25 -8.78 -12.92
N THR A 349 -15.84 -7.71 -12.26
CA THR A 349 -15.84 -6.35 -12.81
C THR A 349 -15.01 -6.27 -14.10
N MET A 350 -13.79 -6.79 -14.09
CA MET A 350 -12.97 -6.88 -15.30
C MET A 350 -13.67 -7.67 -16.42
N SER A 351 -14.34 -8.77 -16.08
CA SER A 351 -15.08 -9.57 -17.06
C SER A 351 -16.24 -8.78 -17.69
N VAL A 352 -16.96 -7.99 -16.90
CA VAL A 352 -18.03 -7.11 -17.39
C VAL A 352 -17.45 -6.06 -18.34
N LEU A 353 -16.37 -5.39 -17.97
CA LEU A 353 -15.70 -4.39 -18.80
C LEU A 353 -15.16 -4.99 -20.11
N MET A 354 -14.49 -6.14 -20.03
CA MET A 354 -13.97 -6.84 -21.23
C MET A 354 -15.08 -7.25 -22.19
N LYS A 355 -16.20 -7.77 -21.70
CA LYS A 355 -17.35 -8.16 -22.54
C LYS A 355 -18.02 -6.96 -23.22
N ASN A 356 -17.92 -5.77 -22.64
CA ASN A 356 -18.46 -4.54 -23.19
C ASN A 356 -17.45 -3.74 -24.03
N ALA A 357 -16.21 -4.24 -24.17
CA ALA A 357 -15.21 -3.59 -25.00
C ALA A 357 -15.61 -3.58 -26.47
N LYS A 358 -15.52 -2.40 -27.14
CA LYS A 358 -15.95 -2.22 -28.53
C LYS A 358 -14.82 -2.26 -29.56
N LYS A 359 -13.55 -2.06 -29.13
CA LYS A 359 -12.40 -1.96 -30.04
C LYS A 359 -11.32 -2.98 -29.69
N SER A 360 -10.83 -2.97 -28.48
CA SER A 360 -9.73 -3.84 -28.05
C SER A 360 -9.69 -3.99 -26.54
N VAL A 361 -9.10 -5.10 -26.10
CA VAL A 361 -8.70 -5.34 -24.71
C VAL A 361 -7.22 -5.61 -24.72
N LEU A 362 -6.44 -4.82 -23.97
CA LEU A 362 -5.00 -5.02 -23.75
C LEU A 362 -4.76 -5.42 -22.30
N ILE A 363 -4.15 -6.58 -22.08
CA ILE A 363 -3.79 -7.07 -20.76
C ILE A 363 -2.28 -7.23 -20.69
N HIS A 364 -1.67 -6.53 -19.73
CA HIS A 364 -0.26 -6.66 -19.41
C HIS A 364 -0.11 -7.24 -17.99
N THR A 365 0.36 -8.46 -17.89
CA THR A 365 0.56 -9.15 -16.61
C THR A 365 1.74 -10.11 -16.69
N PRO A 366 2.58 -10.21 -15.64
CA PRO A 366 3.66 -11.20 -15.59
C PRO A 366 3.12 -12.64 -15.38
N TYR A 367 1.89 -12.79 -14.92
CA TYR A 367 1.28 -14.09 -14.59
C TYR A 367 -0.12 -14.21 -15.18
N ALA A 368 -0.29 -15.14 -16.10
CA ALA A 368 -1.60 -15.49 -16.66
C ALA A 368 -2.12 -16.77 -15.99
N VAL A 369 -2.48 -16.69 -14.71
CA VAL A 369 -3.04 -17.81 -13.95
C VAL A 369 -4.56 -17.65 -13.88
N PHE A 370 -5.28 -18.54 -14.52
CA PHE A 370 -6.74 -18.48 -14.62
C PHE A 370 -7.38 -19.70 -13.95
N ASN A 371 -8.46 -19.48 -13.19
CA ASN A 371 -9.42 -20.53 -12.88
C ASN A 371 -10.38 -20.73 -14.06
N ASP A 372 -11.26 -21.74 -14.00
CA ASP A 372 -12.17 -22.07 -15.10
C ASP A 372 -13.06 -20.88 -15.50
N TYR A 373 -13.60 -20.16 -14.54
CA TYR A 373 -14.43 -18.95 -14.79
C TYR A 373 -13.64 -17.84 -15.52
N MET A 374 -12.39 -17.61 -15.11
CA MET A 374 -11.52 -16.63 -15.74
C MET A 374 -11.16 -17.06 -17.17
N TYR A 375 -10.81 -18.33 -17.33
CA TYR A 375 -10.47 -18.91 -18.63
C TYR A 375 -11.65 -18.83 -19.61
N ASP A 376 -12.84 -19.24 -19.20
CA ASP A 376 -14.05 -19.19 -20.02
C ASP A 376 -14.42 -17.75 -20.42
N THR A 377 -14.27 -16.80 -19.51
CA THR A 377 -14.47 -15.38 -19.83
C THR A 377 -13.47 -14.88 -20.87
N MET A 378 -12.20 -15.17 -20.70
CA MET A 378 -11.15 -14.78 -21.66
C MET A 378 -11.37 -15.42 -23.03
N LYS A 379 -11.75 -16.69 -23.05
CA LYS A 379 -12.07 -17.42 -24.27
C LYS A 379 -13.27 -16.81 -25.00
N ALA A 380 -14.35 -16.49 -24.29
CA ALA A 380 -15.54 -15.86 -24.87
C ALA A 380 -15.23 -14.50 -25.48
N VAL A 381 -14.46 -13.64 -24.78
CA VAL A 381 -14.03 -12.32 -25.25
C VAL A 381 -13.11 -12.46 -26.47
N SER A 382 -12.14 -13.38 -26.44
CA SER A 382 -11.22 -13.60 -27.57
C SER A 382 -11.93 -14.09 -28.83
N TYR A 383 -12.96 -14.92 -28.69
CA TYR A 383 -13.72 -15.44 -29.82
C TYR A 383 -14.61 -14.37 -30.48
N THR A 384 -15.10 -13.40 -29.72
CA THR A 384 -16.03 -12.38 -30.22
C THR A 384 -15.34 -11.10 -30.70
N HIS A 385 -14.11 -10.77 -30.22
CA HIS A 385 -13.52 -9.43 -30.40
C HIS A 385 -12.00 -9.39 -30.64
N LEU A 386 -11.27 -10.51 -30.69
CA LEU A 386 -9.82 -10.50 -30.75
C LEU A 386 -9.26 -11.27 -31.96
N THR A 387 -8.61 -10.55 -32.86
CA THR A 387 -7.40 -11.06 -33.49
C THR A 387 -6.30 -10.95 -32.43
N LEU A 388 -5.88 -12.06 -31.83
CA LEU A 388 -4.77 -12.10 -30.88
C LEU A 388 -3.49 -11.66 -31.58
N PRO A 389 -2.81 -10.61 -31.14
CA PRO A 389 -1.39 -10.52 -31.43
C PRO A 389 -0.72 -11.69 -30.71
N THR A 390 0.08 -12.43 -31.43
CA THR A 390 0.87 -13.56 -30.95
C THR A 390 1.55 -13.19 -29.63
N ILE A 391 1.24 -13.90 -28.56
CA ILE A 391 1.95 -13.75 -27.28
C ILE A 391 3.36 -14.31 -27.53
N LEU A 392 4.34 -13.43 -27.65
CA LEU A 392 5.73 -13.80 -27.51
C LEU A 392 5.96 -14.11 -26.03
N LEU A 393 6.01 -15.39 -25.73
CA LEU A 393 6.59 -15.90 -24.49
C LEU A 393 8.10 -15.69 -24.59
N VAL A 394 8.63 -14.79 -23.76
CA VAL A 394 10.05 -14.66 -23.47
C VAL A 394 10.31 -15.24 -22.10
#